data_7ba5e6b067467b320a98577a2babc3d8
#
_entry.id   7ba5e6b067467b320a98577a2babc3d8
#
_cell.length_a   1.000
_cell.length_b   1.000
_cell.length_c   1.000
_cell.angle_alpha   90.00
_cell.angle_beta   90.00
_cell.angle_gamma   90.00
#
_symmetry.space_group_name_H-M   'P 1'
#
loop_
_entity.id
_entity.type
_entity.pdbx_description
1 polymer ?
#
loop_
_entity_poly.entity_id
_entity_poly.type
_entity_poly.pdbx_seq_one_letter_code
_entity_poly.pdbx_strand_id
1 'polypeptide(L)'
;AYIAAVEQGRQRRSFFMVRNDTHGLAYCETRPYPEIKETTEYVLFKEEKHNMANQEMIRIRLKAYDHQLIDASAEKIVETAKRNGASVSGPIPLPTKKEVVTILRAVHKYKDSREQFERRTHKRLIDILNPNAKCIEALQGLDLPAGVEIEIKL
;
A
#
# COMPACT_ATOMS: atom_id res chain seq x y z
N ALA A 1 4.84 -29.95 18.89
CA ALA A 1 3.42 -29.79 18.59
C ALA A 1 3.25 -29.54 17.08
N TYR A 2 2.78 -30.53 16.34
CA TYR A 2 2.46 -30.38 14.92
C TYR A 2 0.96 -30.19 14.77
N ILE A 3 0.57 -29.11 14.11
CA ILE A 3 -0.83 -28.84 13.74
C ILE A 3 -1.01 -29.35 12.32
N ALA A 4 -1.74 -30.42 12.14
CA ALA A 4 -2.21 -30.87 10.83
C ALA A 4 -3.67 -30.39 10.67
N ALA A 5 -3.91 -29.46 9.77
CA ALA A 5 -5.25 -29.07 9.36
C ALA A 5 -5.68 -29.95 8.17
N VAL A 6 -6.70 -30.77 8.36
CA VAL A 6 -7.35 -31.50 7.27
C VAL A 6 -8.64 -30.77 6.92
N GLU A 7 -8.68 -30.20 5.72
CA GLU A 7 -9.86 -29.59 5.14
C GLU A 7 -10.75 -30.69 4.54
N GLN A 8 -11.87 -31.00 5.18
CA GLN A 8 -13.00 -31.64 4.54
C GLN A 8 -14.29 -30.94 4.93
N GLY A 9 -14.92 -30.32 3.93
CA GLY A 9 -16.32 -29.94 3.87
C GLY A 9 -16.91 -29.20 5.07
N ARG A 10 -16.90 -27.86 5.04
CA ARG A 10 -17.76 -26.92 5.82
C ARG A 10 -17.77 -26.96 7.35
N GLN A 11 -16.94 -27.74 8.00
CA GLN A 11 -16.74 -27.61 9.46
C GLN A 11 -15.26 -27.71 9.77
N ARG A 12 -14.64 -26.59 10.12
CA ARG A 12 -13.27 -26.57 10.66
C ARG A 12 -13.28 -27.20 12.04
N ARG A 13 -12.75 -28.42 12.16
CA ARG A 13 -12.50 -29.08 13.42
C ARG A 13 -11.02 -28.93 13.76
N SER A 14 -10.72 -28.22 14.83
CA SER A 14 -9.35 -28.18 15.35
C SER A 14 -9.11 -29.39 16.25
N PHE A 15 -8.10 -30.17 15.93
CA PHE A 15 -7.65 -31.30 16.73
C PHE A 15 -6.60 -30.83 17.74
N PHE A 16 -6.88 -31.01 19.02
CA PHE A 16 -5.89 -30.85 20.09
C PHE A 16 -5.45 -32.21 20.59
N MET A 17 -4.16 -32.52 20.50
CA MET A 17 -3.56 -33.73 21.06
C MET A 17 -3.05 -33.42 22.47
N VAL A 18 -3.69 -33.98 23.50
CA VAL A 18 -3.18 -33.93 24.85
C VAL A 18 -2.40 -35.23 25.10
N ARG A 19 -1.12 -35.16 25.41
CA ARG A 19 -0.34 -36.29 25.92
C ARG A 19 -0.63 -36.48 27.39
N ASN A 20 -1.21 -37.61 27.74
CA ASN A 20 -1.21 -38.10 29.12
C ASN A 20 -0.15 -39.21 29.21
N ASP A 21 0.88 -38.96 30.00
CA ASP A 21 1.93 -39.90 30.33
C ASP A 21 1.39 -40.90 31.39
N THR A 22 0.85 -42.03 31.02
CA THR A 22 0.94 -43.24 31.83
C THR A 22 0.24 -44.48 31.29
N HIS A 23 -0.70 -44.44 30.38
CA HIS A 23 -1.22 -45.69 29.75
C HIS A 23 -1.91 -45.38 28.39
N GLY A 24 -1.16 -45.59 27.38
CA GLY A 24 -1.31 -45.79 25.93
C GLY A 24 -2.68 -45.75 25.21
N LEU A 25 -3.67 -45.03 25.68
CA LEU A 25 -4.93 -44.82 24.93
C LEU A 25 -5.23 -43.33 24.86
N ALA A 26 -5.02 -42.76 23.67
CA ALA A 26 -5.39 -41.38 23.36
C ALA A 26 -6.88 -41.30 23.06
N TYR A 27 -7.64 -40.76 23.95
CA TYR A 27 -9.05 -40.40 23.70
C TYR A 27 -9.09 -39.08 22.96
N CYS A 28 -9.79 -39.09 21.83
CA CYS A 28 -10.07 -37.90 21.04
C CYS A 28 -11.37 -37.27 21.55
N GLU A 29 -11.25 -36.28 22.43
CA GLU A 29 -12.40 -35.52 22.91
C GLU A 29 -12.68 -34.39 21.93
N THR A 30 -13.73 -34.49 21.15
CA THR A 30 -14.22 -33.43 20.28
C THR A 30 -15.05 -32.46 21.14
N ARG A 31 -14.44 -31.41 21.64
CA ARG A 31 -15.21 -30.32 22.23
C ARG A 31 -15.88 -29.53 21.12
N PRO A 32 -17.18 -29.26 21.19
CA PRO A 32 -17.80 -28.32 20.29
C PRO A 32 -17.13 -26.95 20.49
N TYR A 33 -16.79 -26.30 19.39
CA TYR A 33 -16.31 -24.91 19.40
C TYR A 33 -17.32 -24.07 20.19
N PRO A 34 -16.90 -23.23 21.14
CA PRO A 34 -17.83 -22.29 21.74
C PRO A 34 -18.45 -21.49 20.61
N GLU A 35 -19.78 -21.56 20.49
CA GLU A 35 -20.51 -20.66 19.61
C GLU A 35 -20.09 -19.25 20.00
N ILE A 36 -19.33 -18.60 19.12
CA ILE A 36 -19.02 -17.18 19.26
C ILE A 36 -20.37 -16.49 19.12
N LYS A 37 -21.02 -16.26 20.26
CA LYS A 37 -22.16 -15.35 20.28
C LYS A 37 -21.61 -14.08 19.69
N GLU A 38 -22.17 -13.65 18.55
CA GLU A 38 -21.86 -12.39 17.93
C GLU A 38 -22.06 -11.30 18.98
N THR A 39 -21.00 -11.00 19.71
CA THR A 39 -21.02 -9.89 20.66
C THR A 39 -21.16 -8.64 19.81
N THR A 40 -21.97 -7.71 20.28
CA THR A 40 -22.22 -6.40 19.64
C THR A 40 -20.92 -5.73 19.20
N GLU A 41 -19.84 -5.98 19.91
CA GLU A 41 -18.48 -5.52 19.61
C GLU A 41 -17.90 -6.11 18.31
N TYR A 42 -18.15 -7.40 18.03
CA TYR A 42 -17.69 -8.04 16.79
C TYR A 42 -18.47 -7.55 15.56
N VAL A 43 -19.77 -7.28 15.76
CA VAL A 43 -20.62 -6.72 14.69
C VAL A 43 -20.18 -5.28 14.38
N LEU A 44 -19.94 -4.45 15.40
CA LEU A 44 -19.42 -3.08 15.24
C LEU A 44 -18.05 -3.07 14.53
N PHE A 45 -17.14 -3.96 14.91
CA PHE A 45 -15.82 -4.07 14.28
C PHE A 45 -15.89 -4.55 12.81
N LYS A 46 -16.90 -5.35 12.47
CA LYS A 46 -17.16 -5.80 11.10
C LYS A 46 -17.80 -4.70 10.27
N GLU A 47 -18.69 -3.89 10.85
CA GLU A 47 -19.30 -2.73 10.21
C GLU A 47 -18.29 -1.61 9.97
N GLU A 48 -17.36 -1.35 10.90
CA GLU A 48 -16.27 -0.39 10.70
C GLU A 48 -15.36 -0.80 9.54
N LYS A 49 -15.01 -2.08 9.40
CA LYS A 49 -14.25 -2.59 8.25
C LYS A 49 -15.02 -2.49 6.93
N HIS A 50 -16.32 -2.65 6.95
CA HIS A 50 -17.17 -2.55 5.76
C HIS A 50 -17.33 -1.08 5.31
N ASN A 51 -17.41 -0.16 6.27
CA ASN A 51 -17.46 1.27 5.99
C ASN A 51 -16.14 1.81 5.43
N MET A 52 -14.99 1.22 5.80
CA MET A 52 -13.69 1.58 5.22
C MET A 52 -13.55 1.14 3.74
N ALA A 53 -14.29 0.13 3.29
CA ALA A 53 -14.23 -0.36 1.91
C ALA A 53 -14.97 0.53 0.90
N ASN A 54 -15.86 1.43 1.35
CA ASN A 54 -16.68 2.30 0.51
C ASN A 54 -16.28 3.78 0.59
N GLN A 55 -15.12 4.11 1.18
CA GLN A 55 -14.64 5.49 1.19
C GLN A 55 -14.10 5.83 -0.21
N GLU A 56 -14.65 6.87 -0.81
CA GLU A 56 -14.09 7.44 -2.03
C GLU A 56 -12.65 7.88 -1.75
N MET A 57 -11.71 7.39 -2.54
CA MET A 57 -10.30 7.63 -2.34
C MET A 57 -9.66 8.07 -3.66
N ILE A 58 -9.02 9.23 -3.64
CA ILE A 58 -8.22 9.71 -4.77
C ILE A 58 -6.76 9.35 -4.51
N ARG A 59 -6.17 8.61 -5.44
CA ARG A 59 -4.77 8.23 -5.42
C ARG A 59 -3.97 9.06 -6.39
N ILE A 60 -3.04 9.86 -5.88
CA ILE A 60 -2.17 10.73 -6.65
C ILE A 60 -0.77 10.13 -6.69
N ARG A 61 -0.24 9.94 -7.89
CA ARG A 61 1.14 9.52 -8.11
C ARG A 61 1.91 10.65 -8.74
N LEU A 62 3.02 11.04 -8.10
CA LEU A 62 3.96 12.04 -8.61
C LEU A 62 5.20 11.34 -9.14
N LYS A 63 5.72 11.82 -10.27
CA LYS A 63 6.99 11.38 -10.85
C LYS A 63 7.81 12.61 -11.21
N ALA A 64 9.09 12.60 -10.88
CA ALA A 64 10.03 13.63 -11.29
C ALA A 64 11.46 13.09 -11.33
N TYR A 65 12.32 13.77 -12.07
CA TYR A 65 13.75 13.46 -12.09
C TYR A 65 14.49 14.08 -10.91
N ASP A 66 13.97 15.19 -10.38
CA ASP A 66 14.55 15.89 -9.24
C ASP A 66 13.76 15.58 -7.97
N HIS A 67 14.47 15.17 -6.91
CA HIS A 67 13.88 14.86 -5.62
C HIS A 67 13.38 16.10 -4.87
N GLN A 68 14.03 17.24 -5.03
CA GLN A 68 13.64 18.49 -4.35
C GLN A 68 12.32 19.02 -4.93
N LEU A 69 12.17 19.02 -6.24
CA LEU A 69 10.95 19.48 -6.91
C LEU A 69 9.75 18.61 -6.59
N ILE A 70 9.94 17.28 -6.53
CA ILE A 70 8.83 16.37 -6.20
C ILE A 70 8.37 16.51 -4.77
N ASP A 71 9.30 16.72 -3.82
CA ASP A 71 8.97 16.88 -2.41
C ASP A 71 8.26 18.20 -2.15
N ALA A 72 8.73 19.31 -2.72
CA ALA A 72 8.05 20.60 -2.66
C ALA A 72 6.65 20.58 -3.29
N SER A 73 6.49 19.84 -4.38
CA SER A 73 5.17 19.65 -5.04
C SER A 73 4.23 18.80 -4.19
N ALA A 74 4.75 17.75 -3.56
CA ALA A 74 3.98 16.90 -2.65
C ALA A 74 3.47 17.67 -1.43
N GLU A 75 4.29 18.55 -0.85
CA GLU A 75 3.90 19.42 0.27
C GLU A 75 2.76 20.35 -0.14
N LYS A 76 2.84 21.02 -1.28
CA LYS A 76 1.79 21.91 -1.81
C LYS A 76 0.46 21.17 -1.97
N ILE A 77 0.48 19.95 -2.52
CA ILE A 77 -0.72 19.13 -2.70
C ILE A 77 -1.34 18.77 -1.34
N VAL A 78 -0.51 18.34 -0.38
CA VAL A 78 -0.95 17.98 0.97
C VAL A 78 -1.56 19.17 1.70
N GLU A 79 -0.95 20.34 1.61
CA GLU A 79 -1.46 21.57 2.23
C GLU A 79 -2.81 21.97 1.62
N THR A 80 -2.92 21.92 0.28
CA THR A 80 -4.17 22.25 -0.41
C THR A 80 -5.29 21.29 -0.02
N ALA A 81 -5.03 19.99 0.04
CA ALA A 81 -6.00 18.99 0.44
C ALA A 81 -6.44 19.18 1.90
N LYS A 82 -5.49 19.42 2.84
CA LYS A 82 -5.79 19.70 4.25
C LYS A 82 -6.59 20.99 4.42
N ARG A 83 -6.28 22.03 3.67
CA ARG A 83 -7.03 23.32 3.69
C ARG A 83 -8.50 23.14 3.29
N ASN A 84 -8.77 22.20 2.39
CA ASN A 84 -10.13 21.86 1.95
C ASN A 84 -10.81 20.80 2.83
N GLY A 85 -10.19 20.41 3.97
CA GLY A 85 -10.79 19.51 4.95
C GLY A 85 -10.75 18.03 4.58
N ALA A 86 -9.99 17.64 3.55
CA ALA A 86 -9.78 16.24 3.20
C ALA A 86 -8.75 15.57 4.11
N SER A 87 -8.96 14.29 4.43
CA SER A 87 -7.98 13.49 5.15
C SER A 87 -6.92 12.99 4.18
N VAL A 88 -5.65 13.25 4.47
CA VAL A 88 -4.52 12.89 3.60
C VAL A 88 -3.65 11.85 4.29
N SER A 89 -3.46 10.72 3.62
CA SER A 89 -2.42 9.77 3.96
C SER A 89 -1.13 10.22 3.27
N GLY A 90 -0.14 10.66 4.06
CA GLY A 90 1.03 11.46 3.69
C GLY A 90 1.80 11.01 2.46
N PRO A 91 2.76 11.83 1.98
CA PRO A 91 3.56 11.49 0.82
C PRO A 91 4.42 10.24 1.12
N ILE A 92 4.07 9.12 0.48
CA ILE A 92 4.78 7.84 0.64
C ILE A 92 5.87 7.76 -0.43
N PRO A 93 7.15 7.67 -0.07
CA PRO A 93 8.21 7.49 -1.04
C PRO A 93 8.16 6.08 -1.64
N LEU A 94 8.10 6.00 -2.97
CA LEU A 94 8.20 4.74 -3.71
C LEU A 94 9.64 4.52 -4.19
N PRO A 95 10.05 3.28 -4.46
CA PRO A 95 11.39 2.98 -4.97
C PRO A 95 11.72 3.78 -6.23
N THR A 96 12.88 4.43 -6.22
CA THR A 96 13.39 5.22 -7.36
C THR A 96 13.78 4.29 -8.50
N LYS A 97 13.27 4.54 -9.69
CA LYS A 97 13.69 3.81 -10.89
C LYS A 97 14.99 4.39 -11.39
N LYS A 98 16.01 3.54 -11.49
CA LYS A 98 17.34 3.87 -11.97
C LYS A 98 17.57 3.25 -13.33
N GLU A 99 17.91 4.06 -14.32
CA GLU A 99 18.25 3.61 -15.67
C GLU A 99 19.67 4.08 -15.99
N VAL A 100 20.53 3.13 -16.33
CA VAL A 100 21.92 3.40 -16.70
C VAL A 100 22.08 3.13 -18.19
N VAL A 101 22.51 4.15 -18.94
CA VAL A 101 22.79 4.07 -20.38
C VAL A 101 24.29 4.22 -20.60
N THR A 102 24.90 3.22 -21.24
CA THR A 102 26.31 3.21 -21.55
C THR A 102 26.50 3.58 -23.03
N ILE A 103 27.24 4.63 -23.29
CA ILE A 103 27.53 5.13 -24.63
C ILE A 103 29.03 5.04 -24.92
N LEU A 104 29.40 4.63 -26.12
CA LEU A 104 30.79 4.65 -26.56
C LEU A 104 31.21 6.09 -26.84
N ARG A 105 32.40 6.51 -26.36
CA ARG A 105 32.91 7.86 -26.62
C ARG A 105 33.40 8.03 -28.06
N ALA A 106 33.91 6.94 -28.64
CA ALA A 106 34.41 6.94 -30.01
C ALA A 106 33.47 6.19 -30.96
N VAL A 107 33.32 6.69 -32.18
CA VAL A 107 32.48 6.07 -33.21
C VAL A 107 33.06 4.72 -33.67
N HIS A 108 34.38 4.53 -33.57
CA HIS A 108 35.07 3.35 -34.07
C HIS A 108 36.30 3.02 -33.23
N LYS A 109 36.63 1.70 -33.12
CA LYS A 109 37.90 1.13 -32.60
C LYS A 109 38.03 1.05 -31.07
N TYR A 110 37.64 2.07 -30.28
CA TYR A 110 37.93 2.11 -28.86
C TYR A 110 36.76 1.55 -28.03
N LYS A 111 36.67 0.24 -27.94
CA LYS A 111 35.58 -0.47 -27.20
C LYS A 111 35.58 -0.18 -25.70
N ASP A 112 36.75 0.02 -25.10
CA ASP A 112 36.87 0.18 -23.64
C ASP A 112 36.59 1.62 -23.18
N SER A 113 36.62 2.61 -24.10
CA SER A 113 36.29 3.99 -23.79
C SER A 113 34.80 4.20 -23.85
N ARG A 114 34.17 4.07 -22.68
CA ARG A 114 32.71 4.20 -22.50
C ARG A 114 32.37 5.31 -21.50
N GLU A 115 31.21 5.90 -21.68
CA GLU A 115 30.63 6.86 -20.77
C GLU A 115 29.28 6.36 -20.31
N GLN A 116 29.00 6.45 -19.01
CA GLN A 116 27.76 5.99 -18.44
C GLN A 116 26.93 7.18 -17.95
N PHE A 117 25.69 7.24 -18.42
CA PHE A 117 24.72 8.23 -18.01
C PHE A 117 23.64 7.54 -17.16
N GLU A 118 23.24 8.19 -16.09
CA GLU A 118 22.24 7.67 -15.19
C GLU A 118 21.03 8.60 -15.15
N ARG A 119 19.83 8.02 -15.31
CA ARG A 119 18.56 8.71 -15.14
C ARG A 119 17.84 8.11 -13.94
N ARG A 120 17.51 8.94 -12.94
CA ARG A 120 16.77 8.57 -11.75
C ARG A 120 15.38 9.16 -11.83
N THR A 121 14.34 8.30 -11.72
CA THR A 121 12.96 8.75 -11.64
C THR A 121 12.48 8.54 -10.20
N HIS A 122 12.28 9.63 -9.48
CA HIS A 122 11.70 9.64 -8.13
C HIS A 122 10.19 9.55 -8.23
N LYS A 123 9.56 8.84 -7.26
CA LYS A 123 8.12 8.63 -7.22
C LYS A 123 7.59 8.89 -5.82
N ARG A 124 6.42 9.54 -5.73
CA ARG A 124 5.69 9.74 -4.48
C ARG A 124 4.24 9.34 -4.68
N LEU A 125 3.64 8.78 -3.63
CA LEU A 125 2.25 8.39 -3.58
C LEU A 125 1.55 9.18 -2.49
N ILE A 126 0.40 9.78 -2.81
CA ILE A 126 -0.44 10.50 -1.87
C ILE A 126 -1.85 9.94 -2.03
N ASP A 127 -2.45 9.48 -0.93
CA ASP A 127 -3.83 9.02 -0.91
C ASP A 127 -4.68 10.06 -0.16
N ILE A 128 -5.73 10.55 -0.81
CA ILE A 128 -6.68 11.50 -0.25
C ILE A 128 -7.97 10.75 0.03
N LEU A 129 -8.38 10.74 1.29
CA LEU A 129 -9.58 10.08 1.76
C LEU A 129 -10.73 11.10 1.85
N ASN A 130 -11.93 10.69 1.43
CA ASN A 130 -13.14 11.49 1.46
C ASN A 130 -12.97 12.88 0.78
N PRO A 131 -12.62 12.90 -0.52
CA PRO A 131 -12.43 14.15 -1.24
C PRO A 131 -13.76 14.90 -1.42
N ASN A 132 -13.82 16.17 -1.07
CA ASN A 132 -14.92 17.06 -1.39
C ASN A 132 -14.78 17.56 -2.84
N ALA A 133 -15.89 17.91 -3.51
CA ALA A 133 -15.87 18.51 -4.84
C ALA A 133 -14.94 19.73 -4.93
N LYS A 134 -14.95 20.58 -3.90
CA LYS A 134 -14.04 21.74 -3.78
C LYS A 134 -12.57 21.35 -3.72
N CYS A 135 -12.26 20.18 -3.11
CA CYS A 135 -10.89 19.67 -3.05
C CYS A 135 -10.40 19.26 -4.45
N ILE A 136 -11.26 18.64 -5.24
CA ILE A 136 -10.95 18.21 -6.62
C ILE A 136 -10.68 19.43 -7.51
N GLU A 137 -11.55 20.46 -7.45
CA GLU A 137 -11.36 21.71 -8.19
C GLU A 137 -10.05 22.40 -7.78
N ALA A 138 -9.76 22.49 -6.49
CA ALA A 138 -8.54 23.10 -5.99
C ALA A 138 -7.27 22.33 -6.41
N LEU A 139 -7.34 21.00 -6.52
CA LEU A 139 -6.24 20.17 -7.00
C LEU A 139 -5.99 20.33 -8.50
N GLN A 140 -7.06 20.51 -9.30
CA GLN A 140 -6.95 20.76 -10.72
C GLN A 140 -6.38 22.15 -11.04
N GLY A 141 -6.65 23.14 -10.18
CA GLY A 141 -6.11 24.50 -10.32
C GLY A 141 -4.73 24.73 -9.73
N LEU A 142 -4.03 23.67 -9.31
CA LEU A 142 -2.76 23.78 -8.60
C LEU A 142 -1.60 23.97 -9.58
N ASP A 143 -0.89 25.10 -9.46
CA ASP A 143 0.31 25.37 -10.23
C ASP A 143 1.50 24.57 -9.70
N LEU A 144 1.97 23.64 -10.52
CA LEU A 144 3.10 22.78 -10.22
C LEU A 144 4.30 23.15 -11.09
N PRO A 145 5.53 22.99 -10.58
CA PRO A 145 6.72 23.31 -11.34
C PRO A 145 6.85 22.36 -12.55
N ALA A 146 7.38 22.89 -13.65
CA ALA A 146 7.74 22.11 -14.81
C ALA A 146 8.73 21.01 -14.42
N GLY A 147 8.49 19.77 -14.87
CA GLY A 147 9.33 18.61 -14.54
C GLY A 147 8.70 17.64 -13.53
N VAL A 148 7.51 17.93 -13.01
CA VAL A 148 6.73 17.00 -12.20
C VAL A 148 5.53 16.49 -12.98
N GLU A 149 5.47 15.18 -13.18
CA GLU A 149 4.34 14.47 -13.80
C GLU A 149 3.37 13.99 -12.73
N ILE A 150 2.07 14.22 -12.92
CA ILE A 150 1.01 13.81 -12.01
C ILE A 150 0.08 12.83 -12.70
N GLU A 151 -0.16 11.71 -12.02
CA GLU A 151 -1.19 10.74 -12.38
C GLU A 151 -2.23 10.70 -11.27
N ILE A 152 -3.49 11.02 -11.56
CA ILE A 152 -4.60 10.95 -10.62
C ILE A 152 -5.45 9.72 -10.99
N LYS A 153 -5.71 8.87 -10.00
CA LYS A 153 -6.63 7.72 -10.10
C LYS A 153 -7.74 7.91 -9.08
N LEU A 154 -8.95 7.87 -9.59
CA LEU A 154 -10.21 7.83 -8.84
C LEU A 154 -10.59 6.39 -8.55
#